data_3ff6e991ee41645a9d67fba8246a17c4
#
_entry.id   3ff6e991ee41645a9d67fba8246a17c4
#
_cell.length_a   1.000
_cell.length_b   1.000
_cell.length_c   1.000
_cell.angle_alpha   90.00
_cell.angle_beta   90.00
_cell.angle_gamma   90.00
#
_symmetry.space_group_name_H-M   'P 1'
#
loop_
_entity.id
_entity.type
_entity.pdbx_description
1 polymer ?
#
loop_
_entity_poly.entity_id
_entity_poly.type
_entity_poly.pdbx_seq_one_letter_code
_entity_poly.pdbx_strand_id
1 'polypeptide(L)'
;MSAEAAPVVADAAAPAEEGMYYRVAGNDDVELKVSELAIQQSETLNRLISTMGYTLEDVKERPAIPIENIDGETLKLVFQWCEHHKGEPIPEDDDSVPKNVVIPEFDAKLMEIDDEKLFNLICAANYLNIKQLLNVSCKKVANMAKGKSPEELRILFEIPTDEEDEAAEKAAQEAQEKAAKEAAEKEAAEKEAANEKVDEEKDADKDVQGTSDSA
;
A
#
# COMPACT_ATOMS: atom_id res chain seq x y z
N MET A 1 47.20 -8.39 17.81
CA MET A 1 45.94 -8.33 18.52
C MET A 1 45.29 -6.99 18.16
N SER A 2 44.49 -7.02 17.11
CA SER A 2 43.78 -5.83 16.62
C SER A 2 42.33 -5.95 17.05
N ALA A 3 41.89 -5.01 17.89
CA ALA A 3 40.51 -4.89 18.30
C ALA A 3 39.74 -4.12 17.23
N GLU A 4 38.83 -4.79 16.59
CA GLU A 4 37.89 -4.26 15.63
C GLU A 4 36.79 -3.50 16.40
N ALA A 5 36.78 -2.19 16.22
CA ALA A 5 35.74 -1.32 16.80
C ALA A 5 34.53 -1.30 15.86
N ALA A 6 33.39 -1.82 16.34
CA ALA A 6 32.09 -1.67 15.69
C ALA A 6 31.69 -0.20 15.59
N PRO A 7 31.05 0.23 14.49
CA PRO A 7 30.51 1.58 14.38
C PRO A 7 29.32 1.75 15.31
N VAL A 8 29.44 2.64 16.27
CA VAL A 8 28.35 3.15 17.10
C VAL A 8 27.45 4.01 16.19
N VAL A 9 26.29 3.51 15.82
CA VAL A 9 25.24 4.32 15.22
C VAL A 9 24.82 5.36 16.24
N ALA A 10 25.19 6.60 16.00
CA ALA A 10 24.77 7.75 16.78
C ALA A 10 23.24 7.89 16.63
N ASP A 11 22.54 7.44 17.64
CA ASP A 11 21.16 7.83 17.92
C ASP A 11 21.17 9.34 18.20
N ALA A 12 20.81 10.12 17.18
CA ALA A 12 20.58 11.55 17.34
C ALA A 12 19.24 11.70 18.11
N ALA A 13 19.34 11.69 19.42
CA ALA A 13 18.24 12.04 20.31
C ALA A 13 17.78 13.47 19.99
N ALA A 14 16.72 13.59 19.20
CA ALA A 14 15.92 14.80 19.13
C ALA A 14 15.39 15.13 20.53
N PRO A 15 15.26 16.43 20.90
CA PRO A 15 14.75 16.83 22.20
C PRO A 15 13.37 16.18 22.41
N ALA A 16 13.18 15.60 23.59
CA ALA A 16 11.92 15.02 24.01
C ALA A 16 10.85 16.13 24.07
N GLU A 17 10.14 16.35 22.96
CA GLU A 17 8.89 17.09 22.99
C GLU A 17 7.89 16.22 23.76
N GLU A 18 7.35 16.74 24.86
CA GLU A 18 6.28 16.11 25.65
C GLU A 18 5.00 16.09 24.80
N GLY A 19 4.92 15.17 23.84
CA GLY A 19 3.79 15.00 22.93
C GLY A 19 3.34 13.55 22.87
N MET A 20 2.10 13.35 22.45
CA MET A 20 1.58 12.03 22.14
C MET A 20 2.22 11.55 20.81
N TYR A 21 2.76 10.31 20.83
CA TYR A 21 3.34 9.67 19.65
C TYR A 21 2.58 8.39 19.35
N TYR A 22 2.19 8.22 18.10
CA TYR A 22 1.54 7.01 17.62
C TYR A 22 2.56 6.12 16.91
N ARG A 23 2.32 4.81 16.95
CA ARG A 23 3.09 3.84 16.16
C ARG A 23 2.27 3.47 14.93
N VAL A 24 2.91 3.54 13.78
CA VAL A 24 2.33 3.22 12.47
C VAL A 24 3.24 2.19 11.81
N ALA A 25 2.68 1.17 11.17
CA ALA A 25 3.44 0.12 10.49
C ALA A 25 3.06 0.05 9.01
N GLY A 26 4.06 -0.11 8.14
CA GLY A 26 3.86 -0.37 6.72
C GLY A 26 3.52 -1.83 6.42
N ASN A 27 3.38 -2.15 5.13
CA ASN A 27 3.14 -3.52 4.65
C ASN A 27 4.34 -4.46 4.83
N ASP A 28 5.50 -3.90 5.14
CA ASP A 28 6.77 -4.58 5.45
C ASP A 28 7.05 -4.69 6.96
N ASP A 29 6.04 -4.45 7.79
CA ASP A 29 6.10 -4.45 9.25
C ASP A 29 7.12 -3.44 9.85
N VAL A 30 7.58 -2.47 9.08
CA VAL A 30 8.44 -1.39 9.57
C VAL A 30 7.62 -0.42 10.39
N GLU A 31 7.89 -0.36 11.70
CA GLU A 31 7.22 0.55 12.62
C GLU A 31 7.90 1.93 12.65
N LEU A 32 7.08 2.97 12.58
CA LEU A 32 7.48 4.36 12.70
C LEU A 32 6.76 5.03 13.87
N LYS A 33 7.46 5.92 14.57
CA LYS A 33 6.87 6.79 15.60
C LYS A 33 6.57 8.14 14.98
N VAL A 34 5.34 8.60 15.11
CA VAL A 34 4.84 9.84 14.52
C VAL A 34 4.16 10.68 15.58
N SER A 35 4.45 11.97 15.62
CA SER A 35 3.82 12.89 16.58
C SER A 35 2.35 13.13 16.25
N GLU A 36 1.54 13.43 17.26
CA GLU A 36 0.11 13.75 17.09
C GLU A 36 -0.10 14.91 16.10
N LEU A 37 0.72 15.94 16.18
CA LEU A 37 0.64 17.09 15.28
C LEU A 37 0.96 16.75 13.83
N ALA A 38 1.88 15.81 13.59
CA ALA A 38 2.18 15.32 12.23
C ALA A 38 1.03 14.47 11.68
N ILE A 39 0.39 13.65 12.52
CA ILE A 39 -0.77 12.85 12.13
C ILE A 39 -1.96 13.72 11.73
N GLN A 40 -2.13 14.87 12.33
CA GLN A 40 -3.19 15.81 11.96
C GLN A 40 -3.11 16.29 10.50
N GLN A 41 -1.92 16.24 9.87
CA GLN A 41 -1.77 16.52 8.45
C GLN A 41 -2.45 15.47 7.54
N SER A 42 -2.68 14.25 8.07
CA SER A 42 -3.43 13.20 7.38
C SER A 42 -4.87 13.16 7.86
N GLU A 43 -5.81 13.51 6.99
CA GLU A 43 -7.24 13.44 7.32
C GLU A 43 -7.68 11.99 7.63
N THR A 44 -7.14 11.02 6.89
CA THR A 44 -7.45 9.60 7.07
C THR A 44 -7.02 9.10 8.45
N LEU A 45 -5.77 9.34 8.85
CA LEU A 45 -5.25 8.90 10.15
C LEU A 45 -5.88 9.68 11.30
N ASN A 46 -6.07 10.99 11.15
CA ASN A 46 -6.71 11.81 12.17
C ASN A 46 -8.15 11.33 12.44
N ARG A 47 -8.92 11.02 11.40
CA ARG A 47 -10.26 10.44 11.53
C ARG A 47 -10.22 9.06 12.19
N LEU A 48 -9.28 8.19 11.79
CA LEU A 48 -9.11 6.85 12.36
C LEU A 48 -8.85 6.93 13.86
N ILE A 49 -7.86 7.72 14.28
CA ILE A 49 -7.48 7.90 15.68
C ILE A 49 -8.62 8.48 16.50
N SER A 50 -9.31 9.50 15.97
CA SER A 50 -10.47 10.10 16.62
C SER A 50 -11.62 9.10 16.82
N THR A 51 -11.83 8.22 15.84
CA THR A 51 -12.88 7.18 15.92
C THR A 51 -12.51 6.07 16.91
N MET A 52 -11.23 5.70 16.98
CA MET A 52 -10.74 4.66 17.90
C MET A 52 -10.65 5.14 19.36
N GLY A 53 -10.72 6.44 19.61
CA GLY A 53 -10.71 7.02 20.95
C GLY A 53 -9.42 6.70 21.72
N TYR A 54 -8.26 6.81 21.08
CA TYR A 54 -6.97 6.56 21.72
C TYR A 54 -6.73 7.52 22.90
N THR A 55 -6.38 6.96 24.06
CA THR A 55 -5.89 7.71 25.21
C THR A 55 -4.36 7.67 25.29
N LEU A 56 -3.76 8.55 26.08
CA LEU A 56 -2.30 8.59 26.31
C LEU A 56 -1.73 7.26 26.83
N GLU A 57 -2.52 6.48 27.57
CA GLU A 57 -2.13 5.17 28.09
C GLU A 57 -2.23 4.10 27.01
N ASP A 58 -3.29 4.15 26.22
CA ASP A 58 -3.54 3.21 25.12
C ASP A 58 -2.43 3.20 24.07
N VAL A 59 -1.88 4.37 23.73
CA VAL A 59 -0.85 4.52 22.70
C VAL A 59 0.42 3.73 23.00
N LYS A 60 0.74 3.51 24.28
CA LYS A 60 1.92 2.75 24.69
C LYS A 60 1.71 1.23 24.63
N GLU A 61 0.49 0.77 24.84
CA GLU A 61 0.16 -0.65 24.97
C GLU A 61 -0.43 -1.24 23.68
N ARG A 62 -1.09 -0.44 22.86
CA ARG A 62 -1.71 -0.93 21.60
C ARG A 62 -0.67 -1.22 20.52
N PRO A 63 -0.95 -2.17 19.63
CA PRO A 63 -0.11 -2.43 18.46
C PRO A 63 -0.04 -1.20 17.53
N ALA A 64 0.97 -1.18 16.66
CA ALA A 64 1.08 -0.15 15.63
C ALA A 64 -0.15 -0.14 14.72
N ILE A 65 -0.52 1.03 14.23
CA ILE A 65 -1.62 1.18 13.25
C ILE A 65 -1.13 0.63 11.91
N PRO A 66 -1.72 -0.46 11.38
CA PRO A 66 -1.27 -1.04 10.12
C PRO A 66 -1.72 -0.19 8.93
N ILE A 67 -0.80 0.07 8.01
CA ILE A 67 -1.06 0.68 6.70
C ILE A 67 -0.60 -0.29 5.62
N GLU A 68 -1.47 -1.23 5.26
CA GLU A 68 -1.16 -2.39 4.41
C GLU A 68 -0.79 -2.04 2.96
N ASN A 69 -1.14 -0.83 2.49
CA ASN A 69 -0.95 -0.43 1.09
C ASN A 69 0.31 0.40 0.84
N ILE A 70 1.11 0.66 1.88
CA ILE A 70 2.29 1.54 1.79
C ILE A 70 3.45 0.85 2.48
N ASP A 71 4.62 0.84 1.82
CA ASP A 71 5.86 0.33 2.38
C ASP A 71 6.48 1.31 3.40
N GLY A 72 7.33 0.78 4.27
CA GLY A 72 7.94 1.56 5.36
C GLY A 72 8.87 2.66 4.87
N GLU A 73 9.51 2.51 3.70
CA GLU A 73 10.36 3.54 3.12
C GLU A 73 9.53 4.73 2.66
N THR A 74 8.43 4.49 1.96
CA THR A 74 7.49 5.53 1.53
C THR A 74 6.81 6.20 2.72
N LEU A 75 6.38 5.41 3.73
CA LEU A 75 5.82 5.96 4.97
C LEU A 75 6.81 6.88 5.69
N LYS A 76 8.09 6.54 5.71
CA LYS A 76 9.13 7.36 6.31
C LYS A 76 9.24 8.73 5.62
N LEU A 77 9.18 8.77 4.29
CA LEU A 77 9.18 10.03 3.53
C LEU A 77 7.92 10.87 3.83
N VAL A 78 6.76 10.22 3.85
CA VAL A 78 5.48 10.88 4.17
C VAL A 78 5.53 11.51 5.57
N PHE A 79 5.95 10.75 6.59
CA PHE A 79 5.97 11.27 7.95
C PHE A 79 7.11 12.25 8.20
N GLN A 80 8.23 12.14 7.48
CA GLN A 80 9.26 13.18 7.48
C GLN A 80 8.71 14.51 6.99
N TRP A 81 7.87 14.49 5.95
CA TRP A 81 7.15 15.65 5.48
C TRP A 81 6.15 16.17 6.52
N CYS A 82 5.34 15.29 7.10
CA CYS A 82 4.33 15.65 8.11
C CYS A 82 4.97 16.26 9.38
N GLU A 83 6.11 15.74 9.83
CA GLU A 83 6.85 16.28 10.99
C GLU A 83 7.43 17.66 10.69
N HIS A 84 7.83 17.92 9.46
CA HIS A 84 8.32 19.24 9.05
C HIS A 84 7.18 20.27 9.01
N HIS A 85 6.03 19.89 8.50
CA HIS A 85 4.84 20.75 8.35
C HIS A 85 3.84 20.64 9.50
N LYS A 86 4.25 20.08 10.64
CA LYS A 86 3.40 19.94 11.82
C LYS A 86 2.89 21.30 12.30
N GLY A 87 1.59 21.39 12.56
CA GLY A 87 0.95 22.62 13.02
C GLY A 87 0.66 23.66 11.93
N GLU A 88 1.01 23.41 10.67
CA GLU A 88 0.58 24.25 9.57
C GLU A 88 -0.92 24.04 9.28
N PRO A 89 -1.64 25.10 8.91
CA PRO A 89 -3.06 24.98 8.59
C PRO A 89 -3.24 24.14 7.32
N ILE A 90 -4.14 23.17 7.41
CA ILE A 90 -4.52 22.35 6.25
C ILE A 90 -5.35 23.22 5.32
N PRO A 91 -4.92 23.43 4.05
CA PRO A 91 -5.68 24.25 3.12
C PRO A 91 -7.06 23.62 2.85
N GLU A 92 -8.10 24.43 2.94
CA GLU A 92 -9.42 24.04 2.44
C GLU A 92 -9.34 23.90 0.92
N ASP A 93 -9.67 22.72 0.42
CA ASP A 93 -9.64 22.45 -1.01
C ASP A 93 -10.90 23.03 -1.68
N ASP A 94 -10.66 24.04 -2.50
CA ASP A 94 -11.60 24.44 -3.54
C ASP A 94 -11.11 23.85 -4.88
N ASP A 95 -11.70 22.74 -5.28
CA ASP A 95 -11.35 22.03 -6.53
C ASP A 95 -11.73 22.85 -7.78
N SER A 96 -12.47 23.93 -7.62
CA SER A 96 -12.94 24.78 -8.72
C SER A 96 -11.88 25.78 -9.23
N VAL A 97 -10.81 25.99 -8.49
CA VAL A 97 -9.78 26.99 -8.82
C VAL A 97 -8.43 26.31 -9.11
N PRO A 98 -7.81 26.56 -10.27
CA PRO A 98 -6.45 26.08 -10.56
C PRO A 98 -5.47 26.61 -9.52
N LYS A 99 -4.82 25.70 -8.78
CA LYS A 99 -3.87 26.04 -7.72
C LYS A 99 -2.50 26.36 -8.30
N ASN A 100 -2.01 27.57 -8.05
CA ASN A 100 -0.60 27.89 -8.33
C ASN A 100 0.26 27.48 -7.13
N VAL A 101 0.56 26.18 -7.05
CA VAL A 101 1.39 25.62 -5.98
C VAL A 101 2.83 26.01 -6.18
N VAL A 102 3.46 26.59 -5.13
CA VAL A 102 4.90 26.81 -5.06
C VAL A 102 5.49 25.67 -4.23
N ILE A 103 6.56 25.06 -4.72
CA ILE A 103 7.26 23.98 -4.02
C ILE A 103 8.25 24.63 -3.05
N PRO A 104 8.10 24.45 -1.70
CA PRO A 104 9.08 24.88 -0.72
C PRO A 104 10.44 24.22 -0.93
N GLU A 105 11.51 24.85 -0.44
CA GLU A 105 12.87 24.31 -0.61
C GLU A 105 13.06 22.95 0.08
N PHE A 106 12.44 22.75 1.24
CA PHE A 106 12.47 21.47 1.95
C PHE A 106 11.79 20.37 1.13
N ASP A 107 10.60 20.64 0.60
CA ASP A 107 9.83 19.70 -0.20
C ASP A 107 10.56 19.36 -1.49
N ALA A 108 11.19 20.35 -2.12
CA ALA A 108 12.00 20.12 -3.32
C ALA A 108 13.14 19.13 -3.05
N LYS A 109 13.83 19.26 -1.92
CA LYS A 109 14.89 18.34 -1.50
C LYS A 109 14.35 16.96 -1.12
N LEU A 110 13.23 16.90 -0.43
CA LEU A 110 12.60 15.62 -0.06
C LEU A 110 12.17 14.81 -1.30
N MET A 111 11.76 15.52 -2.37
CA MET A 111 11.35 14.93 -3.64
C MET A 111 12.51 14.81 -4.67
N GLU A 112 13.78 14.93 -4.25
CA GLU A 112 14.97 14.54 -5.02
C GLU A 112 15.23 13.04 -4.87
N ILE A 113 14.25 12.23 -5.26
CA ILE A 113 14.23 10.78 -5.19
C ILE A 113 13.94 10.22 -6.58
N ASP A 114 14.09 8.91 -6.75
CA ASP A 114 13.79 8.21 -8.00
C ASP A 114 12.32 8.37 -8.37
N ASP A 115 12.00 8.31 -9.66
CA ASP A 115 10.65 8.52 -10.18
C ASP A 115 9.65 7.52 -9.60
N GLU A 116 10.04 6.24 -9.45
CA GLU A 116 9.23 5.22 -8.81
C GLU A 116 8.86 5.59 -7.36
N LYS A 117 9.83 6.03 -6.57
CA LYS A 117 9.60 6.47 -5.19
C LYS A 117 8.74 7.74 -5.14
N LEU A 118 8.88 8.62 -6.10
CA LEU A 118 8.03 9.82 -6.21
C LEU A 118 6.57 9.43 -6.49
N PHE A 119 6.32 8.47 -7.38
CA PHE A 119 4.96 7.97 -7.65
C PHE A 119 4.38 7.26 -6.43
N ASN A 120 5.16 6.43 -5.73
CA ASN A 120 4.74 5.79 -4.49
C ASN A 120 4.39 6.83 -3.42
N LEU A 121 5.17 7.92 -3.31
CA LEU A 121 4.88 9.03 -2.41
C LEU A 121 3.57 9.73 -2.75
N ILE A 122 3.26 9.94 -4.03
CA ILE A 122 2.00 10.53 -4.50
C ILE A 122 0.82 9.61 -4.15
N CYS A 123 0.94 8.32 -4.42
CA CYS A 123 -0.08 7.33 -4.09
C CYS A 123 -0.33 7.28 -2.57
N ALA A 124 0.73 7.32 -1.77
CA ALA A 124 0.65 7.36 -0.32
C ALA A 124 -0.01 8.65 0.20
N ALA A 125 0.35 9.81 -0.36
CA ALA A 125 -0.26 11.08 -0.01
C ALA A 125 -1.76 11.12 -0.33
N ASN A 126 -2.16 10.52 -1.45
CA ASN A 126 -3.57 10.37 -1.82
C ASN A 126 -4.30 9.41 -0.88
N TYR A 127 -3.74 8.23 -0.60
CA TYR A 127 -4.33 7.24 0.29
C TYR A 127 -4.53 7.78 1.73
N LEU A 128 -3.53 8.49 2.24
CA LEU A 128 -3.56 9.10 3.56
C LEU A 128 -4.31 10.45 3.60
N ASN A 129 -4.79 10.93 2.44
CA ASN A 129 -5.46 12.22 2.26
C ASN A 129 -4.65 13.39 2.86
N ILE A 130 -3.38 13.50 2.43
CA ILE A 130 -2.49 14.60 2.78
C ILE A 130 -2.48 15.58 1.62
N LYS A 131 -3.48 16.46 1.57
CA LYS A 131 -3.76 17.34 0.43
C LYS A 131 -2.59 18.22 0.02
N GLN A 132 -1.86 18.77 0.98
CA GLN A 132 -0.73 19.66 0.71
C GLN A 132 0.43 18.89 0.07
N LEU A 133 0.82 17.74 0.61
CA LEU A 133 1.84 16.88 0.03
C LEU A 133 1.44 16.41 -1.37
N LEU A 134 0.19 16.03 -1.57
CA LEU A 134 -0.34 15.64 -2.87
C LEU A 134 -0.21 16.78 -3.89
N ASN A 135 -0.62 18.00 -3.52
CA ASN A 135 -0.52 19.16 -4.40
C ASN A 135 0.92 19.49 -4.79
N VAL A 136 1.85 19.44 -3.84
CA VAL A 136 3.28 19.75 -4.08
C VAL A 136 3.93 18.65 -4.93
N SER A 137 3.66 17.39 -4.67
CA SER A 137 4.20 16.27 -5.44
C SER A 137 3.64 16.21 -6.86
N CYS A 138 2.34 16.44 -7.06
CA CYS A 138 1.75 16.60 -8.39
C CYS A 138 2.37 17.78 -9.16
N LYS A 139 2.68 18.89 -8.48
CA LYS A 139 3.40 20.02 -9.09
C LYS A 139 4.81 19.65 -9.55
N LYS A 140 5.51 18.81 -8.77
CA LYS A 140 6.83 18.28 -9.16
C LYS A 140 6.73 17.49 -10.46
N VAL A 141 5.79 16.56 -10.56
CA VAL A 141 5.54 15.74 -11.77
C VAL A 141 5.18 16.65 -12.97
N ALA A 142 4.31 17.63 -12.76
CA ALA A 142 3.96 18.59 -13.82
C ALA A 142 5.19 19.40 -14.30
N ASN A 143 6.11 19.74 -13.41
CA ASN A 143 7.36 20.40 -13.78
C ASN A 143 8.30 19.47 -14.56
N MET A 144 8.32 18.16 -14.23
CA MET A 144 9.10 17.15 -14.97
C MET A 144 8.56 16.95 -16.38
N ALA A 145 7.25 17.01 -16.57
CA ALA A 145 6.58 16.88 -17.87
C ALA A 145 6.71 18.14 -18.74
N LYS A 146 6.98 19.30 -18.14
CA LYS A 146 6.96 20.58 -18.84
C LYS A 146 8.05 20.66 -19.92
N GLY A 147 7.61 20.91 -21.18
CA GLY A 147 8.50 21.09 -22.32
C GLY A 147 9.02 19.80 -22.95
N LYS A 148 8.51 18.64 -22.53
CA LYS A 148 8.83 17.35 -23.12
C LYS A 148 7.87 17.01 -24.27
N SER A 149 8.36 16.26 -25.26
CA SER A 149 7.53 15.71 -26.33
C SER A 149 6.68 14.53 -25.84
N PRO A 150 5.62 14.13 -26.58
CA PRO A 150 4.81 12.96 -26.22
C PRO A 150 5.66 11.68 -26.08
N GLU A 151 6.66 11.50 -26.96
CA GLU A 151 7.55 10.33 -26.92
C GLU A 151 8.44 10.35 -25.68
N GLU A 152 8.99 11.52 -25.32
CA GLU A 152 9.79 11.69 -24.10
C GLU A 152 8.95 11.49 -22.84
N LEU A 153 7.65 11.85 -22.86
CA LEU A 153 6.74 11.62 -21.75
C LEU A 153 6.40 10.14 -21.59
N ARG A 154 6.23 9.41 -22.68
CA ARG A 154 6.03 7.94 -22.64
C ARG A 154 7.22 7.24 -21.99
N ILE A 155 8.44 7.63 -22.36
CA ILE A 155 9.66 7.10 -21.76
C ILE A 155 9.77 7.48 -20.27
N LEU A 156 9.52 8.75 -19.93
CA LEU A 156 9.63 9.27 -18.56
C LEU A 156 8.65 8.59 -17.59
N PHE A 157 7.45 8.33 -18.06
CA PHE A 157 6.37 7.74 -17.25
C PHE A 157 6.19 6.24 -17.49
N GLU A 158 7.11 5.62 -18.24
CA GLU A 158 7.07 4.18 -18.58
C GLU A 158 5.71 3.76 -19.15
N ILE A 159 5.09 4.64 -19.96
CA ILE A 159 3.81 4.37 -20.60
C ILE A 159 4.07 3.48 -21.81
N PRO A 160 3.51 2.27 -21.86
CA PRO A 160 3.70 1.37 -23.00
C PRO A 160 3.15 2.00 -24.31
N THR A 161 3.65 1.54 -25.42
CA THR A 161 3.11 1.90 -26.72
C THR A 161 1.76 1.19 -26.96
N ASP A 162 0.94 1.73 -27.86
CA ASP A 162 -0.37 1.16 -28.19
C ASP A 162 -0.23 -0.31 -28.65
N GLU A 163 0.89 -0.65 -29.35
CA GLU A 163 1.19 -2.02 -29.77
C GLU A 163 1.57 -2.95 -28.60
N GLU A 164 2.29 -2.43 -27.61
CA GLU A 164 2.65 -3.17 -26.40
C GLU A 164 1.43 -3.37 -25.50
N ASP A 165 0.55 -2.37 -25.38
CA ASP A 165 -0.70 -2.47 -24.63
C ASP A 165 -1.64 -3.51 -25.26
N GLU A 166 -1.83 -3.50 -26.60
CA GLU A 166 -2.63 -4.53 -27.28
C GLU A 166 -2.04 -5.94 -27.12
N ALA A 167 -0.71 -6.06 -27.15
CA ALA A 167 -0.05 -7.34 -26.93
C ALA A 167 -0.22 -7.84 -25.49
N ALA A 168 -0.11 -6.93 -24.50
CA ALA A 168 -0.33 -7.24 -23.09
C ALA A 168 -1.79 -7.63 -22.80
N GLU A 169 -2.76 -6.91 -23.37
CA GLU A 169 -4.18 -7.29 -23.26
C GLU A 169 -4.48 -8.66 -23.83
N LYS A 170 -3.95 -8.99 -25.02
CA LYS A 170 -4.12 -10.32 -25.62
C LYS A 170 -3.51 -11.41 -24.77
N ALA A 171 -2.28 -11.18 -24.26
CA ALA A 171 -1.62 -12.13 -23.36
C ALA A 171 -2.40 -12.33 -22.05
N ALA A 172 -2.97 -11.27 -21.49
CA ALA A 172 -3.80 -11.35 -20.29
C ALA A 172 -5.10 -12.11 -20.53
N GLN A 173 -5.76 -11.90 -21.67
CA GLN A 173 -6.97 -12.63 -22.06
C GLN A 173 -6.69 -14.11 -22.26
N GLU A 174 -5.61 -14.46 -22.96
CA GLU A 174 -5.19 -15.86 -23.17
C GLU A 174 -4.86 -16.55 -21.84
N ALA A 175 -4.19 -15.85 -20.91
CA ALA A 175 -3.89 -16.37 -19.59
C ALA A 175 -5.16 -16.59 -18.74
N GLN A 176 -6.13 -15.69 -18.80
CA GLN A 176 -7.42 -15.84 -18.13
C GLN A 176 -8.23 -17.00 -18.72
N GLU A 177 -8.26 -17.13 -20.03
CA GLU A 177 -8.98 -18.24 -20.69
C GLU A 177 -8.35 -19.59 -20.33
N LYS A 178 -7.01 -19.64 -20.27
CA LYS A 178 -6.30 -20.86 -19.87
C LYS A 178 -6.56 -21.20 -18.40
N ALA A 179 -6.52 -20.22 -17.50
CA ALA A 179 -6.83 -20.42 -16.10
C ALA A 179 -8.29 -20.86 -15.86
N ALA A 180 -9.22 -20.29 -16.63
CA ALA A 180 -10.63 -20.70 -16.59
C ALA A 180 -10.85 -22.13 -17.08
N LYS A 181 -10.14 -22.57 -18.13
CA LYS A 181 -10.18 -23.95 -18.62
C LYS A 181 -9.61 -24.93 -17.61
N GLU A 182 -8.45 -24.61 -17.01
CA GLU A 182 -7.84 -25.45 -15.97
C GLU A 182 -8.71 -25.55 -14.71
N ALA A 183 -9.39 -24.47 -14.33
CA ALA A 183 -10.33 -24.49 -13.22
C ALA A 183 -11.56 -25.34 -13.53
N ALA A 184 -12.11 -25.25 -14.74
CA ALA A 184 -13.26 -26.06 -15.17
C ALA A 184 -12.91 -27.55 -15.27
N GLU A 185 -11.70 -27.90 -15.75
CA GLU A 185 -11.20 -29.28 -15.78
C GLU A 185 -11.04 -29.88 -14.36
N LYS A 186 -10.49 -29.08 -13.42
CA LYS A 186 -10.37 -29.50 -12.02
C LYS A 186 -11.74 -29.73 -11.38
N GLU A 187 -12.69 -28.82 -11.62
CA GLU A 187 -14.06 -28.97 -11.07
C GLU A 187 -14.80 -30.17 -11.67
N ALA A 188 -14.58 -30.45 -12.96
CA ALA A 188 -15.12 -31.64 -13.60
C ALA A 188 -14.52 -32.94 -13.03
N ALA A 189 -13.20 -32.99 -12.84
CA ALA A 189 -12.51 -34.12 -12.25
C ALA A 189 -12.92 -34.38 -10.77
N GLU A 190 -13.13 -33.31 -9.98
CA GLU A 190 -13.63 -33.45 -8.60
C GLU A 190 -15.07 -33.98 -8.56
N LYS A 191 -15.92 -33.55 -9.50
CA LYS A 191 -17.31 -34.05 -9.60
C LYS A 191 -17.35 -35.51 -10.01
N GLU A 192 -16.47 -35.93 -10.92
CA GLU A 192 -16.36 -37.32 -11.38
C GLU A 192 -15.87 -38.24 -10.25
N ALA A 193 -14.83 -37.81 -9.51
CA ALA A 193 -14.33 -38.54 -8.34
C ALA A 193 -15.32 -38.58 -7.17
N ALA A 194 -16.16 -37.57 -7.01
CA ALA A 194 -17.23 -37.58 -6.01
C ALA A 194 -18.38 -38.53 -6.40
N ASN A 195 -18.70 -38.64 -7.67
CA ASN A 195 -19.76 -39.52 -8.17
C ASN A 195 -19.33 -41.00 -8.11
N GLU A 196 -18.06 -41.31 -8.38
CA GLU A 196 -17.51 -42.66 -8.29
C GLU A 196 -17.56 -43.21 -6.86
N LYS A 197 -17.30 -42.38 -5.85
CA LYS A 197 -17.42 -42.73 -4.43
C LYS A 197 -18.87 -43.03 -3.98
N VAL A 198 -19.83 -42.32 -4.57
CA VAL A 198 -21.27 -42.53 -4.25
C VAL A 198 -21.81 -43.85 -4.85
N ASP A 199 -21.24 -44.27 -6.00
CA ASP A 199 -21.63 -45.56 -6.59
C ASP A 199 -20.96 -46.76 -5.90
N GLU A 200 -19.73 -46.63 -5.39
CA GLU A 200 -19.09 -47.66 -4.57
C GLU A 200 -19.80 -47.88 -3.21
N GLU A 201 -20.33 -46.81 -2.57
CA GLU A 201 -21.11 -46.95 -1.35
C GLU A 201 -22.48 -47.63 -1.59
N LYS A 202 -23.09 -47.47 -2.74
CA LYS A 202 -24.36 -48.12 -3.08
C LYS A 202 -24.22 -49.61 -3.40
N ASP A 203 -23.10 -50.05 -3.93
CA ASP A 203 -22.85 -51.46 -4.16
C ASP A 203 -22.47 -52.20 -2.86
N ALA A 204 -21.81 -51.55 -1.91
CA ALA A 204 -21.49 -52.13 -0.59
C ALA A 204 -22.72 -52.37 0.28
N ASP A 205 -23.82 -51.60 0.12
CA ASP A 205 -25.05 -51.76 0.90
C ASP A 205 -26.00 -52.87 0.35
N LYS A 206 -25.78 -53.32 -0.89
CA LYS A 206 -26.55 -54.42 -1.50
C LYS A 206 -26.08 -55.81 -1.05
N ASP A 207 -24.84 -55.99 -0.66
CA ASP A 207 -24.32 -57.29 -0.22
C ASP A 207 -24.66 -57.63 1.24
N VAL A 208 -25.14 -56.67 2.03
CA VAL A 208 -25.50 -56.92 3.47
C VAL A 208 -26.95 -57.38 3.64
N GLN A 209 -27.84 -57.25 2.65
CA GLN A 209 -29.24 -57.65 2.75
C GLN A 209 -29.59 -59.08 2.20
N GLY A 210 -28.56 -59.85 1.79
CA GLY A 210 -28.72 -61.17 1.16
C GLY A 210 -28.66 -62.40 2.08
N THR A 211 -28.44 -62.27 3.41
CA THR A 211 -28.22 -63.43 4.28
C THR A 211 -29.08 -63.43 5.55
N SER A 212 -30.39 -63.27 5.45
CA SER A 212 -31.28 -63.60 6.56
C SER A 212 -32.65 -64.03 6.04
N ASP A 213 -32.69 -65.19 5.36
CA ASP A 213 -33.91 -65.98 5.26
C ASP A 213 -33.58 -67.42 4.88
N SER A 214 -33.31 -68.27 5.86
CA SER A 214 -33.49 -69.72 5.83
C SER A 214 -32.98 -70.36 7.10
N ALA A 215 -33.91 -70.56 8.08
CA ALA A 215 -34.07 -71.76 8.88
C ALA A 215 -35.19 -71.58 9.93
#